data_3493b66e5f4b8b3f6cb4a38cbddd8d9a
#
_entry.id   3493b66e5f4b8b3f6cb4a38cbddd8d9a
#
_cell.length_a   1.000
_cell.length_b   1.000
_cell.length_c   1.000
_cell.angle_alpha   90.00
_cell.angle_beta   90.00
_cell.angle_gamma   90.00
#
_symmetry.space_group_name_H-M   'P 1'
#
loop_
_entity.id
_entity.type
_entity.pdbx_description
1 polymer ?
#
loop_
_entity_poly.entity_id
_entity_poly.type
_entity_poly.pdbx_seq_one_letter_code
_entity_poly.pdbx_strand_id
1 'polypeptide(L)'
;MIIQEADSTQRNRCVAAGPCRIMNFRSPVGPVTTHHEEDSMAKINFAVDGKPVTVDVDPNMPLLYALRDDLKMKNPHFGCGLAQCGACTVHLDGEAIRSCVMPVSAVKGKKVTTIYGLGTPEKPHPLQTAYVQEQVPQCGYCLNGWVMTAAAYLKKNPKASDADLREGLSGLKCRCGTHVSIMRAIKRAQQQLA
;
A
#
# COMPACT_ATOMS: atom_id res chain seq x y z
N MET A 1 6.03 -17.77 42.78
CA MET A 1 7.10 -18.60 42.19
C MET A 1 6.68 -20.05 42.33
N ILE A 2 5.92 -20.57 41.36
CA ILE A 2 5.63 -22.00 41.16
C ILE A 2 5.47 -22.18 39.66
N ILE A 3 6.49 -22.75 39.06
CA ILE A 3 6.46 -23.20 37.65
C ILE A 3 5.93 -24.63 37.68
N GLN A 4 4.75 -24.87 37.12
CA GLN A 4 4.27 -26.22 36.94
C GLN A 4 4.80 -26.74 35.61
N GLU A 5 5.62 -27.78 35.70
CA GLU A 5 6.10 -28.59 34.59
C GLU A 5 4.91 -29.32 33.94
N ALA A 6 4.76 -29.09 32.64
CA ALA A 6 3.79 -29.84 31.84
C ALA A 6 4.39 -31.20 31.44
N ASP A 7 3.73 -32.25 31.85
CA ASP A 7 3.98 -33.65 31.60
C ASP A 7 4.07 -33.99 30.11
N SER A 8 5.19 -34.61 29.72
CA SER A 8 5.58 -34.96 28.35
C SER A 8 5.16 -36.39 27.96
N THR A 9 4.02 -36.90 28.41
CA THR A 9 3.55 -38.26 28.17
C THR A 9 2.19 -38.33 27.49
N GLN A 10 2.04 -37.72 26.31
CA GLN A 10 0.99 -38.14 25.39
C GLN A 10 1.61 -38.55 24.05
N ARG A 11 2.28 -39.73 24.08
CA ARG A 11 2.70 -40.45 22.87
C ARG A 11 1.50 -41.15 22.24
N ASN A 12 1.24 -40.79 20.98
CA ASN A 12 0.81 -41.66 19.88
C ASN A 12 -0.17 -42.80 20.21
N ARG A 13 -1.46 -42.57 19.97
CA ARG A 13 -2.38 -43.59 19.53
C ARG A 13 -2.74 -43.32 18.08
N CYS A 14 -1.95 -43.86 17.14
CA CYS A 14 -2.44 -44.10 15.80
C CYS A 14 -3.41 -45.29 15.87
N VAL A 15 -4.71 -45.00 15.74
CA VAL A 15 -5.72 -46.03 15.49
C VAL A 15 -5.58 -46.47 14.04
N ALA A 16 -5.27 -47.73 13.84
CA ALA A 16 -5.21 -48.43 12.55
C ALA A 16 -6.58 -48.33 11.86
N ALA A 17 -6.64 -47.58 10.77
CA ALA A 17 -7.77 -47.61 9.85
C ALA A 17 -7.19 -47.64 8.42
N GLY A 18 -7.51 -48.68 7.73
CA GLY A 18 -7.36 -49.13 6.38
C GLY A 18 -6.64 -48.30 5.30
N PRO A 19 -6.36 -48.90 4.14
CA PRO A 19 -5.53 -48.25 3.10
C PRO A 19 -6.18 -46.97 2.60
N CYS A 20 -5.50 -45.85 2.82
CA CYS A 20 -5.84 -44.55 2.28
C CYS A 20 -5.84 -44.62 0.74
N ARG A 21 -7.01 -44.77 0.17
CA ARG A 21 -7.20 -44.70 -1.28
C ARG A 21 -6.89 -43.25 -1.70
N ILE A 22 -5.69 -43.06 -2.22
CA ILE A 22 -5.34 -41.82 -2.93
C ILE A 22 -6.27 -41.73 -4.13
N MET A 23 -7.31 -40.91 -4.02
CA MET A 23 -8.12 -40.55 -5.18
C MET A 23 -7.23 -39.73 -6.11
N ASN A 24 -6.76 -40.35 -7.19
CA ASN A 24 -6.13 -39.66 -8.31
C ASN A 24 -7.19 -38.73 -8.96
N PHE A 25 -7.27 -37.50 -8.46
CA PHE A 25 -8.01 -36.44 -9.12
C PHE A 25 -7.18 -35.99 -10.34
N ARG A 26 -7.18 -36.79 -11.40
CA ARG A 26 -6.82 -36.29 -12.72
C ARG A 26 -8.02 -35.49 -13.24
N SER A 27 -8.07 -34.20 -12.84
CA SER A 27 -8.86 -33.24 -13.60
C SER A 27 -8.26 -33.17 -15.01
N PRO A 28 -9.03 -33.30 -16.06
CA PRO A 28 -8.55 -33.01 -17.39
C PRO A 28 -8.28 -31.50 -17.43
N VAL A 29 -7.05 -31.10 -17.26
CA VAL A 29 -6.62 -29.76 -17.59
C VAL A 29 -6.69 -29.70 -19.11
N GLY A 30 -7.80 -29.13 -19.62
CA GLY A 30 -7.91 -28.77 -21.04
C GLY A 30 -6.71 -27.90 -21.43
N PRO A 31 -6.38 -27.82 -22.73
CA PRO A 31 -5.28 -27.01 -23.18
C PRO A 31 -5.51 -25.58 -22.67
N VAL A 32 -4.58 -25.11 -21.82
CA VAL A 32 -4.51 -23.71 -21.45
C VAL A 32 -4.16 -22.98 -22.73
N THR A 33 -5.18 -22.46 -23.41
CA THR A 33 -4.98 -21.50 -24.49
C THR A 33 -4.37 -20.27 -23.87
N THR A 34 -3.06 -20.20 -23.83
CA THR A 34 -2.34 -18.96 -23.59
C THR A 34 -2.64 -18.03 -24.76
N HIS A 35 -3.69 -17.23 -24.65
CA HIS A 35 -3.79 -16.03 -25.44
C HIS A 35 -2.64 -15.11 -24.96
N HIS A 36 -1.48 -15.27 -25.55
CA HIS A 36 -0.50 -14.21 -25.65
C HIS A 36 -1.14 -13.18 -26.60
N GLU A 37 -2.01 -12.31 -26.07
CA GLU A 37 -2.15 -11.00 -26.66
C GLU A 37 -0.73 -10.43 -26.66
N GLU A 38 -0.21 -10.15 -27.84
CA GLU A 38 1.10 -9.50 -28.00
C GLU A 38 1.07 -8.28 -27.08
N ASP A 39 1.91 -8.28 -26.02
CA ASP A 39 2.06 -7.18 -25.09
C ASP A 39 2.49 -5.96 -25.91
N SER A 40 1.53 -5.19 -26.41
CA SER A 40 1.80 -4.00 -27.21
C SER A 40 2.24 -2.92 -26.25
N MET A 41 3.57 -2.73 -26.14
CA MET A 41 4.16 -1.59 -25.45
C MET A 41 3.55 -0.30 -25.99
N ALA A 42 3.18 0.60 -25.10
CA ALA A 42 2.56 1.87 -25.46
C ALA A 42 3.23 3.04 -24.74
N LYS A 43 3.43 4.13 -25.46
CA LYS A 43 3.91 5.38 -24.89
C LYS A 43 2.77 6.08 -24.15
N ILE A 44 2.87 6.14 -22.85
CA ILE A 44 1.87 6.75 -21.97
C ILE A 44 2.47 7.99 -21.32
N ASN A 45 1.79 9.12 -21.55
CA ASN A 45 2.19 10.43 -21.04
C ASN A 45 1.31 10.80 -19.85
N PHE A 46 1.93 11.21 -18.76
CA PHE A 46 1.25 11.74 -17.56
C PHE A 46 2.19 12.69 -16.81
N ALA A 47 1.73 13.31 -15.74
CA ALA A 47 2.59 14.15 -14.92
C ALA A 47 2.85 13.49 -13.56
N VAL A 48 4.10 13.51 -13.09
CA VAL A 48 4.49 13.04 -11.75
C VAL A 48 5.14 14.20 -11.00
N ASP A 49 4.58 14.55 -9.86
CA ASP A 49 5.05 15.65 -9.00
C ASP A 49 5.27 16.96 -9.78
N GLY A 50 4.34 17.26 -10.69
CA GLY A 50 4.36 18.45 -11.54
C GLY A 50 5.27 18.37 -12.76
N LYS A 51 6.00 17.26 -12.98
CA LYS A 51 6.89 17.08 -14.13
C LYS A 51 6.22 16.15 -15.14
N PRO A 52 6.16 16.52 -16.44
CA PRO A 52 5.66 15.64 -17.47
C PRO A 52 6.62 14.45 -17.66
N VAL A 53 6.10 13.25 -17.74
CA VAL A 53 6.85 12.02 -17.97
C VAL A 53 6.19 11.18 -19.07
N THR A 54 7.01 10.41 -19.77
CA THR A 54 6.57 9.42 -20.76
C THR A 54 7.20 8.09 -20.39
N VAL A 55 6.38 7.06 -20.29
CA VAL A 55 6.83 5.68 -20.10
C VAL A 55 6.40 4.83 -21.30
N ASP A 56 7.23 3.88 -21.68
CA ASP A 56 6.94 2.93 -22.78
C ASP A 56 6.79 1.54 -22.15
N VAL A 57 5.56 1.18 -21.86
CA VAL A 57 5.21 0.03 -21.03
C VAL A 57 3.91 -0.61 -21.48
N ASP A 58 3.62 -1.82 -21.00
CA ASP A 58 2.30 -2.43 -21.12
C ASP A 58 1.24 -1.50 -20.48
N PRO A 59 0.19 -1.10 -21.23
CA PRO A 59 -0.91 -0.28 -20.73
C PRO A 59 -1.63 -0.84 -19.49
N ASN A 60 -1.61 -2.17 -19.33
CA ASN A 60 -2.25 -2.87 -18.21
C ASN A 60 -1.32 -3.02 -17.00
N MET A 61 -0.02 -2.72 -17.16
CA MET A 61 0.93 -2.78 -16.05
C MET A 61 0.47 -1.89 -14.89
N PRO A 62 0.56 -2.34 -13.62
CA PRO A 62 0.26 -1.49 -12.47
C PRO A 62 1.16 -0.26 -12.41
N LEU A 63 0.56 0.90 -12.16
CA LEU A 63 1.25 2.20 -12.04
C LEU A 63 2.43 2.16 -11.05
N LEU A 64 2.32 1.33 -10.01
CA LEU A 64 3.38 1.15 -9.02
C LEU A 64 4.72 0.78 -9.67
N TYR A 65 4.71 -0.13 -10.64
CA TYR A 65 5.93 -0.59 -11.32
C TYR A 65 6.48 0.49 -12.25
N ALA A 66 5.62 1.19 -12.99
CA ALA A 66 6.07 2.33 -13.80
C ALA A 66 6.77 3.40 -12.95
N LEU A 67 6.24 3.73 -11.77
CA LEU A 67 6.86 4.69 -10.86
C LEU A 67 8.20 4.17 -10.30
N ARG A 68 8.28 2.88 -9.95
CA ARG A 68 9.45 2.31 -9.29
C ARG A 68 10.54 1.88 -10.27
N ASP A 69 10.14 1.20 -11.35
CA ASP A 69 11.09 0.50 -12.22
C ASP A 69 11.47 1.37 -13.42
N ASP A 70 10.54 2.11 -14.03
CA ASP A 70 10.84 3.01 -15.15
C ASP A 70 11.34 4.37 -14.64
N LEU A 71 10.61 5.00 -13.71
CA LEU A 71 10.98 6.31 -13.17
C LEU A 71 11.94 6.24 -11.98
N LYS A 72 12.36 5.04 -11.55
CA LYS A 72 13.36 4.80 -10.47
C LYS A 72 13.00 5.47 -9.14
N MET A 73 11.73 5.66 -8.85
CA MET A 73 11.28 6.27 -7.61
C MET A 73 11.40 5.30 -6.43
N LYS A 74 11.91 5.75 -5.29
CA LYS A 74 12.00 4.94 -4.08
C LYS A 74 10.65 4.75 -3.38
N ASN A 75 9.75 5.71 -3.49
CA ASN A 75 8.34 5.64 -3.10
C ASN A 75 7.45 5.85 -4.32
N PRO A 76 6.25 5.27 -4.36
CA PRO A 76 5.57 4.41 -3.37
C PRO A 76 6.18 3.01 -3.21
N HIS A 77 5.74 2.24 -2.19
CA HIS A 77 6.24 0.89 -1.91
C HIS A 77 5.22 -0.19 -2.30
N PHE A 78 5.74 -1.35 -2.72
CA PHE A 78 4.94 -2.56 -2.85
C PHE A 78 4.65 -3.13 -1.45
N GLY A 79 3.46 -3.66 -1.21
CA GLY A 79 3.09 -4.33 0.03
C GLY A 79 2.23 -5.56 -0.26
N CYS A 80 0.91 -5.43 -0.20
CA CYS A 80 -0.02 -6.54 -0.41
C CYS A 80 -0.32 -6.88 -1.89
N GLY A 81 -0.15 -5.93 -2.82
CA GLY A 81 -0.57 -6.09 -4.22
C GLY A 81 -2.10 -6.12 -4.44
N LEU A 82 -2.89 -5.93 -3.39
CA LEU A 82 -4.35 -6.13 -3.37
C LEU A 82 -5.12 -4.87 -2.93
N ALA A 83 -4.53 -3.70 -3.08
CA ALA A 83 -5.10 -2.40 -2.66
C ALA A 83 -5.44 -2.27 -1.16
N GLN A 84 -5.00 -3.17 -0.28
CA GLN A 84 -5.42 -3.23 1.12
C GLN A 84 -4.50 -2.47 2.07
N CYS A 85 -3.16 -2.67 2.00
CA CYS A 85 -2.22 -2.20 3.03
C CYS A 85 -1.89 -0.69 2.96
N GLY A 86 -2.11 -0.05 1.82
CA GLY A 86 -1.85 1.36 1.60
C GLY A 86 -0.41 1.76 1.25
N ALA A 87 0.59 0.87 1.35
CA ALA A 87 2.00 1.21 1.09
C ALA A 87 2.25 1.85 -0.28
N CYS A 88 1.44 1.49 -1.27
CA CYS A 88 1.51 1.97 -2.65
C CYS A 88 0.68 3.25 -2.93
N THR A 89 0.15 3.91 -1.91
CA THR A 89 -0.73 5.08 -2.12
C THR A 89 -0.01 6.23 -2.81
N VAL A 90 -0.66 6.76 -3.84
CA VAL A 90 -0.32 8.04 -4.49
C VAL A 90 -1.61 8.84 -4.66
N HIS A 91 -1.51 10.14 -4.97
CA HIS A 91 -2.68 10.89 -5.37
C HIS A 91 -2.77 10.93 -6.90
N LEU A 92 -3.96 10.71 -7.42
CA LEU A 92 -4.34 10.94 -8.80
C LEU A 92 -5.32 12.10 -8.84
N ASP A 93 -4.91 13.22 -9.42
CA ASP A 93 -5.70 14.47 -9.43
C ASP A 93 -6.16 14.91 -8.04
N GLY A 94 -5.37 14.59 -7.00
CA GLY A 94 -5.65 14.92 -5.60
C GLY A 94 -6.38 13.84 -4.80
N GLU A 95 -6.84 12.77 -5.43
CA GLU A 95 -7.51 11.63 -4.79
C GLU A 95 -6.53 10.52 -4.45
N ALA A 96 -6.61 9.97 -3.23
CA ALA A 96 -5.75 8.85 -2.83
C ALA A 96 -6.15 7.55 -3.53
N ILE A 97 -5.24 6.99 -4.32
CA ILE A 97 -5.44 5.72 -5.02
C ILE A 97 -4.36 4.71 -4.64
N ARG A 98 -4.61 3.44 -4.92
CA ARG A 98 -3.66 2.32 -4.72
C ARG A 98 -2.98 1.98 -6.04
N SER A 99 -1.75 2.42 -6.22
CA SER A 99 -1.02 2.25 -7.49
C SER A 99 -0.69 0.80 -7.84
N CYS A 100 -0.75 -0.14 -6.89
CA CYS A 100 -0.48 -1.56 -7.14
C CYS A 100 -1.57 -2.28 -7.95
N VAL A 101 -2.75 -1.69 -8.10
CA VAL A 101 -3.87 -2.26 -8.87
C VAL A 101 -4.38 -1.29 -9.96
N MET A 102 -3.84 -0.09 -10.02
CA MET A 102 -4.22 0.92 -11.01
C MET A 102 -3.38 0.72 -12.28
N PRO A 103 -3.97 0.42 -13.44
CA PRO A 103 -3.22 0.29 -14.68
C PRO A 103 -2.65 1.65 -15.12
N VAL A 104 -1.47 1.63 -15.76
CA VAL A 104 -0.81 2.86 -16.23
C VAL A 104 -1.66 3.60 -17.27
N SER A 105 -2.41 2.87 -18.10
CA SER A 105 -3.35 3.47 -19.07
C SER A 105 -4.37 4.41 -18.44
N ALA A 106 -4.82 4.11 -17.20
CA ALA A 106 -5.83 4.91 -16.49
C ALA A 106 -5.31 6.28 -16.03
N VAL A 107 -3.99 6.49 -16.01
CA VAL A 107 -3.38 7.76 -15.58
C VAL A 107 -2.91 8.63 -16.74
N LYS A 108 -3.17 8.20 -17.99
CA LYS A 108 -2.83 8.97 -19.20
C LYS A 108 -3.41 10.39 -19.13
N GLY A 109 -2.56 11.41 -19.28
CA GLY A 109 -2.93 12.82 -19.23
C GLY A 109 -3.26 13.38 -17.86
N LYS A 110 -3.16 12.57 -16.78
CA LYS A 110 -3.50 12.97 -15.42
C LYS A 110 -2.26 13.35 -14.60
N LYS A 111 -2.53 13.89 -13.39
CA LYS A 111 -1.49 14.31 -12.45
C LYS A 111 -1.37 13.30 -11.32
N VAL A 112 -0.23 12.63 -11.25
CA VAL A 112 0.15 11.74 -10.14
C VAL A 112 1.00 12.54 -9.17
N THR A 113 0.62 12.57 -7.90
CA THR A 113 1.43 13.17 -6.83
C THR A 113 1.90 12.08 -5.89
N THR A 114 3.19 12.01 -5.68
CA THR A 114 3.82 11.09 -4.71
C THR A 114 4.11 11.82 -3.40
N ILE A 115 4.70 11.12 -2.43
CA ILE A 115 5.10 11.75 -1.17
C ILE A 115 6.14 12.86 -1.36
N TYR A 116 6.90 12.83 -2.46
CA TYR A 116 7.88 13.87 -2.80
C TYR A 116 7.21 15.13 -3.34
N GLY A 117 6.08 14.99 -4.04
CA GLY A 117 5.29 16.11 -4.53
C GLY A 117 4.31 16.68 -3.50
N LEU A 118 4.09 15.96 -2.38
CA LEU A 118 3.24 16.44 -1.29
C LEU A 118 3.90 17.61 -0.53
N GLY A 119 5.22 17.55 -0.34
CA GLY A 119 6.03 18.59 0.30
C GLY A 119 7.51 18.31 0.14
N THR A 120 8.32 19.38 0.05
CA THR A 120 9.79 19.30 -0.09
C THR A 120 10.47 19.42 1.28
N PRO A 121 11.77 19.11 1.41
CA PRO A 121 12.53 19.33 2.64
C PRO A 121 12.49 20.78 3.13
N GLU A 122 12.46 21.75 2.21
CA GLU A 122 12.44 23.19 2.52
C GLU A 122 11.03 23.67 2.90
N LYS A 123 9.99 23.01 2.35
CA LYS A 123 8.58 23.30 2.62
C LYS A 123 7.80 22.00 2.81
N PRO A 124 7.99 21.33 3.95
CA PRO A 124 7.32 20.08 4.21
C PRO A 124 5.81 20.28 4.42
N HIS A 125 5.04 19.30 4.01
CA HIS A 125 3.61 19.26 4.32
C HIS A 125 3.41 19.09 5.85
N PRO A 126 2.38 19.67 6.48
CA PRO A 126 2.12 19.56 7.92
C PRO A 126 2.16 18.11 8.45
N LEU A 127 1.65 17.15 7.69
CA LEU A 127 1.77 15.73 8.04
C LEU A 127 3.22 15.25 8.11
N GLN A 128 4.07 15.65 7.17
CA GLN A 128 5.48 15.24 7.16
C GLN A 128 6.19 15.83 8.40
N THR A 129 5.93 17.09 8.71
CA THR A 129 6.46 17.75 9.92
C THR A 129 5.97 17.07 11.20
N ALA A 130 4.68 16.80 11.31
CA ALA A 130 4.09 16.14 12.47
C ALA A 130 4.65 14.73 12.68
N TYR A 131 4.91 13.98 11.61
CA TYR A 131 5.54 12.66 11.69
C TYR A 131 6.95 12.70 12.27
N VAL A 132 7.72 13.73 11.95
CA VAL A 132 9.05 13.95 12.55
C VAL A 132 8.92 14.33 14.02
N GLN A 133 8.04 15.27 14.35
CA GLN A 133 7.83 15.76 15.71
C GLN A 133 7.34 14.68 16.66
N GLU A 134 6.46 13.79 16.21
CA GLU A 134 5.94 12.65 17.01
C GLU A 134 6.84 11.42 16.92
N GLN A 135 7.99 11.51 16.24
CA GLN A 135 8.96 10.41 16.06
C GLN A 135 8.29 9.10 15.62
N VAL A 136 7.38 9.18 14.66
CA VAL A 136 6.52 8.06 14.25
C VAL A 136 7.28 6.91 13.63
N PRO A 137 8.24 7.10 12.67
CA PRO A 137 8.81 6.00 11.93
C PRO A 137 9.71 5.11 12.77
N GLN A 138 9.54 3.78 12.60
CA GLN A 138 10.57 2.79 12.93
C GLN A 138 11.23 2.35 11.62
N CYS A 139 10.69 1.35 10.90
CA CYS A 139 11.23 0.95 9.60
C CYS A 139 10.92 1.96 8.47
N GLY A 140 9.91 2.80 8.62
CA GLY A 140 9.48 3.80 7.63
C GLY A 140 8.72 3.26 6.43
N TYR A 141 8.59 1.94 6.25
CA TYR A 141 8.02 1.34 5.06
C TYR A 141 6.57 1.75 4.78
N CYS A 142 5.74 1.82 5.80
CA CYS A 142 4.33 2.20 5.69
C CYS A 142 4.09 3.71 5.67
N LEU A 143 5.12 4.54 5.89
CA LEU A 143 5.00 5.99 6.01
C LEU A 143 4.28 6.60 4.81
N ASN A 144 4.67 6.21 3.60
CA ASN A 144 4.02 6.67 2.37
C ASN A 144 2.50 6.49 2.42
N GLY A 145 2.04 5.28 2.74
CA GLY A 145 0.60 4.96 2.77
C GLY A 145 -0.19 5.80 3.76
N TRP A 146 0.32 5.93 4.97
CA TRP A 146 -0.34 6.71 6.02
C TRP A 146 -0.37 8.19 5.70
N VAL A 147 0.77 8.79 5.31
CA VAL A 147 0.86 10.22 5.02
C VAL A 147 -0.01 10.59 3.81
N MET A 148 0.09 9.84 2.70
CA MET A 148 -0.67 10.13 1.49
C MET A 148 -2.18 9.94 1.69
N THR A 149 -2.60 8.87 2.37
CA THR A 149 -4.03 8.66 2.65
C THR A 149 -4.56 9.70 3.61
N ALA A 150 -3.83 10.03 4.69
CA ALA A 150 -4.25 11.05 5.65
C ALA A 150 -4.33 12.45 5.02
N ALA A 151 -3.41 12.80 4.12
CA ALA A 151 -3.43 14.08 3.42
C ALA A 151 -4.70 14.26 2.58
N ALA A 152 -5.06 13.24 1.80
CA ALA A 152 -6.30 13.27 1.01
C ALA A 152 -7.56 13.26 1.90
N TYR A 153 -7.53 12.50 3.00
CA TYR A 153 -8.65 12.44 3.93
C TYR A 153 -8.90 13.76 4.66
N LEU A 154 -7.85 14.37 5.21
CA LEU A 154 -7.94 15.64 5.94
C LEU A 154 -8.34 16.81 5.03
N LYS A 155 -7.93 16.78 3.76
CA LYS A 155 -8.35 17.78 2.77
C LYS A 155 -9.86 17.77 2.59
N LYS A 156 -10.50 16.59 2.64
CA LYS A 156 -11.98 16.46 2.53
C LYS A 156 -12.67 16.67 3.86
N ASN A 157 -12.04 16.28 4.97
CA ASN A 157 -12.62 16.27 6.31
C ASN A 157 -11.71 17.00 7.31
N PRO A 158 -11.56 18.34 7.19
CA PRO A 158 -10.61 19.09 8.03
C PRO A 158 -10.96 19.07 9.52
N LYS A 159 -12.23 18.84 9.86
CA LYS A 159 -12.73 18.77 11.24
C LYS A 159 -13.12 17.35 11.68
N ALA A 160 -12.51 16.31 11.09
CA ALA A 160 -12.80 14.93 11.44
C ALA A 160 -12.54 14.64 12.93
N SER A 161 -13.47 13.95 13.59
CA SER A 161 -13.28 13.48 14.95
C SER A 161 -12.25 12.32 15.02
N ASP A 162 -11.85 11.95 16.21
CA ASP A 162 -10.98 10.79 16.43
C ASP A 162 -11.59 9.49 15.89
N ALA A 163 -12.89 9.33 16.00
CA ALA A 163 -13.60 8.18 15.49
C ALA A 163 -13.58 8.17 13.95
N ASP A 164 -13.86 9.31 13.31
CA ASP A 164 -13.84 9.46 11.85
C ASP A 164 -12.44 9.21 11.28
N LEU A 165 -11.38 9.70 11.97
CA LEU A 165 -10.01 9.44 11.56
C LEU A 165 -9.67 7.95 11.62
N ARG A 166 -10.09 7.23 12.67
CA ARG A 166 -9.86 5.79 12.80
C ARG A 166 -10.60 4.99 11.75
N GLU A 167 -11.83 5.38 11.44
CA GLU A 167 -12.63 4.73 10.41
C GLU A 167 -12.09 5.03 9.01
N GLY A 168 -11.86 6.29 8.68
CA GLY A 168 -11.38 6.71 7.36
C GLY A 168 -9.97 6.24 7.02
N LEU A 169 -9.15 5.93 8.02
CA LEU A 169 -7.80 5.39 7.87
C LEU A 169 -7.72 3.88 8.21
N SER A 170 -8.85 3.24 8.44
CA SER A 170 -8.91 1.79 8.67
C SER A 170 -8.33 1.03 7.47
N GLY A 171 -7.78 -0.13 7.68
CA GLY A 171 -7.16 -0.89 6.57
C GLY A 171 -5.68 -0.55 6.31
N LEU A 172 -5.19 0.65 6.65
CA LEU A 172 -3.75 0.94 6.59
C LEU A 172 -2.99 0.09 7.60
N LYS A 173 -1.83 -0.43 7.19
CA LYS A 173 -1.05 -1.36 8.01
C LYS A 173 0.31 -0.79 8.39
N CYS A 174 0.68 -0.98 9.66
CA CYS A 174 2.04 -0.74 10.16
C CYS A 174 2.54 -2.00 10.87
N ARG A 175 3.56 -2.66 10.30
CA ARG A 175 4.13 -3.89 10.88
C ARG A 175 4.86 -3.63 12.20
N CYS A 176 5.40 -2.43 12.38
CA CYS A 176 6.11 -2.03 13.61
C CYS A 176 5.17 -1.66 14.77
N GLY A 177 3.86 -1.51 14.51
CA GLY A 177 2.87 -1.22 15.56
C GLY A 177 2.81 0.25 16.00
N THR A 178 3.35 1.19 15.23
CA THR A 178 3.42 2.62 15.61
C THR A 178 2.08 3.38 15.48
N HIS A 179 0.95 2.69 15.46
CA HIS A 179 -0.37 3.28 15.20
C HIS A 179 -0.73 4.44 16.14
N VAL A 180 -0.33 4.35 17.42
CA VAL A 180 -0.64 5.41 18.41
C VAL A 180 0.09 6.71 18.05
N SER A 181 1.39 6.64 17.74
CA SER A 181 2.15 7.83 17.33
C SER A 181 1.72 8.34 15.95
N ILE A 182 1.34 7.45 15.03
CA ILE A 182 0.73 7.82 13.74
C ILE A 182 -0.52 8.68 13.97
N MET A 183 -1.45 8.23 14.80
CA MET A 183 -2.68 8.97 15.07
C MET A 183 -2.42 10.30 15.76
N ARG A 184 -1.45 10.38 16.69
CA ARG A 184 -1.03 11.66 17.28
C ARG A 184 -0.49 12.63 16.24
N ALA A 185 0.36 12.14 15.33
CA ALA A 185 0.91 12.97 14.26
C ALA A 185 -0.18 13.49 13.32
N ILE A 186 -1.16 12.65 12.95
CA ILE A 186 -2.27 13.05 12.09
C ILE A 186 -3.13 14.13 12.76
N LYS A 187 -3.43 13.98 14.05
CA LYS A 187 -4.16 15.00 14.82
C LYS A 187 -3.41 16.32 14.92
N ARG A 188 -2.10 16.27 15.17
CA ARG A 188 -1.24 17.45 15.19
C ARG A 188 -1.27 18.17 13.84
N ALA A 189 -1.14 17.43 12.74
CA ALA A 189 -1.20 17.98 11.40
C ALA A 189 -2.58 18.57 11.08
N GLN A 190 -3.66 17.94 11.52
CA GLN A 190 -5.03 18.44 11.35
C GLN A 190 -5.19 19.84 11.98
N GLN A 191 -4.64 20.05 13.17
CA GLN A 191 -4.68 21.37 13.85
C GLN A 191 -3.93 22.46 13.07
N GLN A 192 -2.92 22.09 12.28
CA GLN A 192 -2.16 23.04 11.44
C GLN A 192 -2.81 23.29 10.08
N LEU A 193 -3.72 22.41 9.65
CA LEU A 193 -4.42 22.51 8.36
C LEU A 193 -5.81 23.17 8.49
N ALA A 194 -6.34 23.27 9.72
CA ALA A 194 -7.62 23.91 10.03
C ALA A 194 -7.44 25.42 10.16
#